data_e4357071718355a88cf8a86396d25390
#
_entry.id   e4357071718355a88cf8a86396d25390
#
_cell.length_a   1.000
_cell.length_b   1.000
_cell.length_c   1.000
_cell.angle_alpha   90.00
_cell.angle_beta   90.00
_cell.angle_gamma   90.00
#
_symmetry.space_group_name_H-M   'P 1'
#
loop_
_entity.id
_entity.type
_entity.pdbx_description
1 polymer ?
#
loop_
_entity_poly.entity_id
_entity_poly.type
_entity_poly.pdbx_seq_one_letter_code
_entity_poly.pdbx_strand_id
1 'polypeptide(L)'
;LAEGYSKEDICGGLAYSIVNNYLDRVVGTRAVGEKILFQGGVTHNVAILTAFKSRLGKEIIIPQFFSVTGALGAALLTMEEYYKTKVQEEILEDINQEELVEKLFLRNYTGAIDKQKRTIGIPRVLFLQKLFPMFNIFFSELGYNVVLSEMTNEKIVKLSQEYSLDETCYPIKLVNGHVASLIEQKVDYIFLPSLYTMKHEVSKMREDYACVYMQTIPKIVSKVMGLEEKGIKLLSPALSFNFGKKYMMKTLLKMGLSLHKNPIKVVQSLKKGMKALQEFEKGVEKLGKDLIEKLSKDEKVFVIITRTYGVVDKGLNMEIPKILKKMGYKVITLSHLPAHSMDISNEYPNMYWPFGQHILSGAKIVRNSENLYAIYLTNHGCGPDGIISHY
;
A
#
# COMPACT_ATOMS: atom_id res chain seq x y z
N LEU A 1 21.96 14.47 25.28
CA LEU A 1 23.35 14.42 24.81
C LEU A 1 24.17 15.62 25.33
N ALA A 2 23.63 16.83 25.26
CA ALA A 2 24.31 18.02 25.76
C ALA A 2 24.51 18.03 27.30
N GLU A 3 23.66 17.31 28.03
CA GLU A 3 23.68 17.17 29.49
C GLU A 3 24.32 15.86 29.98
N GLY A 4 25.00 15.12 29.10
CA GLY A 4 25.74 13.89 29.44
C GLY A 4 24.93 12.60 29.46
N TYR A 5 23.65 12.63 29.11
CA TYR A 5 22.84 11.41 28.98
C TYR A 5 23.19 10.61 27.72
N SER A 6 23.17 9.29 27.85
CA SER A 6 23.35 8.39 26.69
C SER A 6 22.14 8.43 25.76
N LYS A 7 22.29 7.94 24.53
CA LYS A 7 21.15 7.78 23.60
C LYS A 7 20.11 6.81 24.15
N GLU A 8 20.58 5.77 24.83
CA GLU A 8 19.77 4.74 25.48
C GLU A 8 18.90 5.33 26.59
N ASP A 9 19.50 6.21 27.42
CA ASP A 9 18.78 6.92 28.50
C ASP A 9 17.68 7.82 27.92
N ILE A 10 17.99 8.54 26.84
CA ILE A 10 17.02 9.43 26.17
C ILE A 10 15.88 8.60 25.56
N CYS A 11 16.19 7.50 24.86
CA CYS A 11 15.18 6.62 24.29
C CYS A 11 14.30 5.96 25.36
N GLY A 12 14.90 5.53 26.46
CA GLY A 12 14.18 5.02 27.63
C GLY A 12 13.26 6.08 28.24
N GLY A 13 13.77 7.29 28.45
CA GLY A 13 12.98 8.42 28.95
C GLY A 13 11.79 8.78 28.05
N LEU A 14 11.97 8.75 26.74
CA LEU A 14 10.89 8.95 25.77
C LEU A 14 9.81 7.88 25.88
N ALA A 15 10.21 6.60 26.00
CA ALA A 15 9.24 5.50 26.15
C ALA A 15 8.40 5.68 27.42
N TYR A 16 9.04 6.03 28.57
CA TYR A 16 8.32 6.32 29.81
C TYR A 16 7.44 7.57 29.69
N SER A 17 7.88 8.61 29.00
CA SER A 17 7.08 9.83 28.78
C SER A 17 5.80 9.52 27.99
N ILE A 18 5.91 8.72 26.92
CA ILE A 18 4.75 8.29 26.12
C ILE A 18 3.77 7.50 26.98
N VAL A 19 4.25 6.55 27.76
CA VAL A 19 3.42 5.71 28.64
C VAL A 19 2.74 6.55 29.72
N ASN A 20 3.45 7.45 30.38
CA ASN A 20 2.86 8.35 31.38
C ASN A 20 1.76 9.21 30.77
N ASN A 21 2.04 9.82 29.60
CA ASN A 21 1.05 10.64 28.90
C ASN A 21 -0.20 9.85 28.51
N TYR A 22 -0.04 8.58 28.10
CA TYR A 22 -1.17 7.69 27.83
C TYR A 22 -1.96 7.36 29.10
N LEU A 23 -1.28 7.01 30.18
CA LEU A 23 -1.92 6.69 31.45
C LEU A 23 -2.66 7.91 32.02
N ASP A 24 -2.08 9.10 31.94
CA ASP A 24 -2.69 10.31 32.48
C ASP A 24 -3.87 10.81 31.64
N ARG A 25 -3.75 10.79 30.32
CA ARG A 25 -4.74 11.40 29.41
C ARG A 25 -5.81 10.43 28.90
N VAL A 26 -5.43 9.17 28.66
CA VAL A 26 -6.34 8.17 28.09
C VAL A 26 -6.95 7.32 29.18
N VAL A 27 -6.14 6.76 30.09
CA VAL A 27 -6.64 5.96 31.20
C VAL A 27 -7.27 6.85 32.27
N GLY A 28 -6.57 7.92 32.64
CA GLY A 28 -7.03 8.88 33.66
C GLY A 28 -7.37 8.20 34.98
N THR A 29 -8.56 8.46 35.52
CA THR A 29 -9.05 7.90 36.78
C THR A 29 -9.69 6.51 36.67
N ARG A 30 -9.68 5.89 35.50
CA ARG A 30 -10.31 4.58 35.30
C ARG A 30 -9.50 3.48 35.97
N ALA A 31 -10.17 2.55 36.60
CA ALA A 31 -9.52 1.38 37.17
C ALA A 31 -8.93 0.48 36.07
N VAL A 32 -7.67 0.09 36.22
CA VAL A 32 -6.99 -0.85 35.34
C VAL A 32 -7.10 -2.24 35.96
N GLY A 33 -7.60 -3.23 35.20
CA GLY A 33 -7.72 -4.63 35.65
C GLY A 33 -6.35 -5.29 35.93
N GLU A 34 -6.37 -6.47 36.57
CA GLU A 34 -5.16 -7.22 36.89
C GLU A 34 -4.48 -7.83 35.64
N LYS A 35 -5.28 -8.21 34.65
CA LYS A 35 -4.84 -8.70 33.34
C LYS A 35 -5.11 -7.64 32.28
N ILE A 36 -4.06 -7.24 31.57
CA ILE A 36 -4.12 -6.18 30.56
C ILE A 36 -3.84 -6.79 29.21
N LEU A 37 -4.80 -6.68 28.30
CA LEU A 37 -4.59 -7.04 26.90
C LEU A 37 -3.97 -5.86 26.16
N PHE A 38 -2.71 -6.01 25.71
CA PHE A 38 -2.00 -4.98 24.99
C PHE A 38 -1.98 -5.31 23.50
N GLN A 39 -2.54 -4.44 22.68
CA GLN A 39 -2.76 -4.69 21.25
C GLN A 39 -2.46 -3.45 20.41
N GLY A 40 -2.36 -3.66 19.09
CA GLY A 40 -2.04 -2.62 18.13
C GLY A 40 -0.57 -2.58 17.75
N GLY A 41 -0.22 -1.79 16.73
CA GLY A 41 1.14 -1.70 16.18
C GLY A 41 2.21 -1.27 17.20
N VAL A 42 1.82 -0.53 18.23
CA VAL A 42 2.72 -0.09 19.32
C VAL A 42 3.31 -1.26 20.09
N THR A 43 2.65 -2.42 20.08
CA THR A 43 3.13 -3.66 20.75
C THR A 43 4.46 -4.18 20.19
N HIS A 44 4.83 -3.82 18.96
CA HIS A 44 6.14 -4.11 18.38
C HIS A 44 7.28 -3.34 19.06
N ASN A 45 6.97 -2.26 19.75
CA ASN A 45 7.97 -1.45 20.44
C ASN A 45 8.24 -2.00 21.85
N VAL A 46 9.32 -2.76 21.98
CA VAL A 46 9.73 -3.41 23.24
C VAL A 46 9.96 -2.38 24.34
N ALA A 47 10.47 -1.18 24.05
CA ALA A 47 10.71 -0.14 25.05
C ALA A 47 9.38 0.37 25.63
N ILE A 48 8.37 0.61 24.80
CA ILE A 48 7.04 1.00 25.24
C ILE A 48 6.40 -0.10 26.08
N LEU A 49 6.47 -1.35 25.63
CA LEU A 49 5.94 -2.48 26.38
C LEU A 49 6.60 -2.63 27.74
N THR A 50 7.93 -2.49 27.81
CA THR A 50 8.69 -2.54 29.05
C THR A 50 8.30 -1.40 30.00
N ALA A 51 8.13 -0.19 29.47
CA ALA A 51 7.68 0.96 30.25
C ALA A 51 6.27 0.76 30.82
N PHE A 52 5.32 0.19 30.05
CA PHE A 52 3.99 -0.17 30.56
C PHE A 52 4.07 -1.23 31.66
N LYS A 53 4.85 -2.30 31.48
CA LYS A 53 5.04 -3.34 32.51
C LYS A 53 5.60 -2.75 33.79
N SER A 54 6.61 -1.91 33.68
CA SER A 54 7.24 -1.25 34.82
C SER A 54 6.29 -0.30 35.58
N ARG A 55 5.46 0.46 34.82
CA ARG A 55 4.55 1.44 35.43
C ARG A 55 3.32 0.84 36.08
N LEU A 56 2.79 -0.22 35.50
CA LEU A 56 1.54 -0.84 35.94
C LEU A 56 1.77 -1.95 36.96
N GLY A 57 2.92 -2.63 36.93
CA GLY A 57 3.22 -3.76 37.81
C GLY A 57 2.25 -4.93 37.62
N LYS A 58 1.57 -5.02 36.46
CA LYS A 58 0.51 -5.99 36.19
C LYS A 58 0.86 -6.89 35.03
N GLU A 59 0.12 -8.01 34.89
CA GLU A 59 0.29 -8.93 33.78
C GLU A 59 -0.20 -8.29 32.47
N ILE A 60 0.70 -8.19 31.50
CA ILE A 60 0.38 -7.72 30.14
C ILE A 60 0.40 -8.91 29.20
N ILE A 61 -0.76 -9.20 28.62
CA ILE A 61 -1.01 -10.27 27.66
C ILE A 61 -0.95 -9.66 26.27
N ILE A 62 -0.10 -10.23 25.42
CA ILE A 62 0.00 -9.88 24.01
C ILE A 62 -0.66 -10.99 23.19
N PRO A 63 -1.81 -10.73 22.51
CA PRO A 63 -2.44 -11.74 21.70
C PRO A 63 -1.64 -12.06 20.43
N GLN A 64 -1.79 -13.25 19.90
CA GLN A 64 -1.07 -13.70 18.70
C GLN A 64 -1.21 -12.74 17.51
N PHE A 65 -2.36 -12.09 17.37
CA PHE A 65 -2.66 -11.16 16.27
C PHE A 65 -2.78 -9.70 16.76
N PHE A 66 -1.96 -9.31 17.73
CA PHE A 66 -2.03 -8.02 18.40
C PHE A 66 -2.05 -6.80 17.46
N SER A 67 -1.38 -6.87 16.32
CA SER A 67 -1.32 -5.78 15.35
C SER A 67 -2.62 -5.53 14.58
N VAL A 68 -3.50 -6.54 14.52
CA VAL A 68 -4.77 -6.47 13.78
C VAL A 68 -5.99 -6.74 14.66
N THR A 69 -5.83 -6.83 15.97
CA THR A 69 -6.90 -7.19 16.93
C THR A 69 -8.09 -6.24 16.84
N GLY A 70 -7.86 -4.94 16.62
CA GLY A 70 -8.95 -3.97 16.44
C GLY A 70 -9.82 -4.27 15.20
N ALA A 71 -9.19 -4.59 14.08
CA ALA A 71 -9.91 -4.96 12.85
C ALA A 71 -10.61 -6.32 13.00
N LEU A 72 -9.97 -7.29 13.68
CA LEU A 72 -10.58 -8.58 14.02
C LEU A 72 -11.77 -8.40 14.96
N GLY A 73 -11.64 -7.54 15.98
CA GLY A 73 -12.74 -7.24 16.90
C GLY A 73 -13.95 -6.62 16.22
N ALA A 74 -13.73 -5.65 15.34
CA ALA A 74 -14.79 -5.06 14.54
C ALA A 74 -15.46 -6.10 13.62
N ALA A 75 -14.68 -6.95 12.97
CA ALA A 75 -15.20 -8.04 12.15
C ALA A 75 -16.02 -9.04 12.97
N LEU A 76 -15.53 -9.43 14.16
CA LEU A 76 -16.23 -10.37 15.07
C LEU A 76 -17.54 -9.80 15.61
N LEU A 77 -17.58 -8.53 15.98
CA LEU A 77 -18.83 -7.88 16.46
C LEU A 77 -19.89 -7.85 15.36
N THR A 78 -19.49 -7.49 14.14
CA THR A 78 -20.38 -7.55 12.97
C THR A 78 -20.86 -8.98 12.70
N MET A 79 -20.01 -9.95 12.97
CA MET A 79 -20.27 -11.38 12.85
C MET A 79 -21.29 -11.90 13.87
N GLU A 80 -21.12 -11.55 15.16
CA GLU A 80 -22.07 -11.95 16.21
C GLU A 80 -23.49 -11.46 15.93
N GLU A 81 -23.64 -10.28 15.40
CA GLU A 81 -24.92 -9.73 14.95
C GLU A 81 -25.53 -10.54 13.80
N TYR A 82 -24.69 -11.06 12.91
CA TYR A 82 -25.10 -11.86 11.73
C TYR A 82 -25.43 -13.31 12.10
N TYR A 83 -24.60 -13.98 12.95
CA TYR A 83 -24.81 -15.40 13.30
C TYR A 83 -25.97 -15.65 14.26
N LYS A 84 -26.50 -14.61 14.89
CA LYS A 84 -27.83 -14.73 15.54
C LYS A 84 -28.94 -15.07 14.56
N THR A 85 -28.66 -15.09 13.24
CA THR A 85 -29.66 -15.25 12.20
C THR A 85 -29.33 -16.29 11.11
N LYS A 86 -28.68 -17.42 11.36
CA LYS A 86 -28.50 -18.59 10.47
C LYS A 86 -27.08 -19.00 10.10
N VAL A 87 -26.81 -20.25 10.46
CA VAL A 87 -25.73 -21.11 9.93
C VAL A 87 -26.29 -21.95 8.79
N GLN A 88 -25.63 -21.93 7.64
CA GLN A 88 -25.52 -23.10 6.76
C GLN A 88 -24.16 -23.05 6.04
N GLU A 89 -23.35 -24.10 6.28
CA GLU A 89 -22.06 -24.33 5.65
C GLU A 89 -22.28 -24.68 4.16
N GLU A 90 -21.99 -23.76 3.27
CA GLU A 90 -21.47 -24.11 1.97
C GLU A 90 -20.01 -23.70 1.96
N ILE A 91 -19.12 -24.69 1.94
CA ILE A 91 -17.72 -24.51 1.60
C ILE A 91 -17.71 -24.03 0.14
N LEU A 92 -17.75 -22.72 -0.04
CA LEU A 92 -17.47 -22.12 -1.31
C LEU A 92 -15.99 -22.39 -1.59
N GLU A 93 -15.70 -23.10 -2.67
CA GLU A 93 -14.41 -23.04 -3.35
C GLU A 93 -14.17 -21.57 -3.72
N ASP A 94 -13.68 -20.81 -2.76
CA ASP A 94 -13.40 -19.40 -2.92
C ASP A 94 -12.16 -19.30 -3.81
N ILE A 95 -12.43 -19.13 -5.11
CA ILE A 95 -11.37 -18.78 -6.05
C ILE A 95 -10.63 -17.63 -5.42
N ASN A 96 -9.38 -17.85 -5.07
CA ASN A 96 -8.57 -16.89 -4.35
C ASN A 96 -8.41 -15.62 -5.20
N GLN A 97 -9.27 -14.63 -4.97
CA GLN A 97 -9.32 -13.38 -5.73
C GLN A 97 -7.95 -12.69 -5.77
N GLU A 98 -7.17 -12.81 -4.69
CA GLU A 98 -5.82 -12.26 -4.63
C GLU A 98 -4.87 -12.95 -5.61
N GLU A 99 -4.97 -14.28 -5.74
CA GLU A 99 -4.18 -15.02 -6.72
C GLU A 99 -4.57 -14.68 -8.15
N LEU A 100 -5.85 -14.45 -8.42
CA LEU A 100 -6.30 -14.02 -9.74
C LEU A 100 -5.79 -12.62 -10.07
N VAL A 101 -5.86 -11.68 -9.12
CA VAL A 101 -5.28 -10.34 -9.29
C VAL A 101 -3.77 -10.43 -9.50
N GLU A 102 -3.06 -11.27 -8.74
CA GLU A 102 -1.63 -11.49 -8.90
C GLU A 102 -1.28 -12.10 -10.27
N LYS A 103 -2.05 -13.08 -10.74
CA LYS A 103 -1.91 -13.63 -12.09
C LYS A 103 -2.12 -12.58 -13.18
N LEU A 104 -3.08 -11.67 -13.00
CA LEU A 104 -3.28 -10.55 -13.92
C LEU A 104 -2.12 -9.56 -13.88
N PHE A 105 -1.63 -9.23 -12.68
CA PHE A 105 -0.50 -8.33 -12.45
C PHE A 105 0.79 -8.85 -13.08
N LEU A 106 1.06 -10.15 -12.97
CA LEU A 106 2.28 -10.82 -13.48
C LEU A 106 2.09 -11.45 -14.87
N ARG A 107 0.95 -11.25 -15.54
CA ARG A 107 0.59 -11.96 -16.79
C ARG A 107 1.71 -12.00 -17.83
N ASN A 108 2.44 -10.93 -17.99
CA ASN A 108 3.50 -10.76 -19.01
C ASN A 108 4.89 -10.66 -18.36
N TYR A 109 5.03 -11.07 -17.11
CA TYR A 109 6.31 -11.03 -16.40
C TYR A 109 6.87 -12.44 -16.24
N THR A 110 8.07 -12.66 -16.73
CA THR A 110 8.75 -13.97 -16.67
C THR A 110 9.82 -14.03 -15.59
N GLY A 111 10.36 -12.87 -15.17
CA GLY A 111 11.53 -12.81 -14.30
C GLY A 111 12.83 -13.38 -14.93
N ALA A 112 12.78 -13.77 -16.20
CA ALA A 112 13.94 -14.38 -16.88
C ALA A 112 15.01 -13.32 -17.15
N ILE A 113 16.27 -13.67 -16.88
CA ILE A 113 17.44 -12.81 -17.05
C ILE A 113 18.28 -13.30 -18.22
N ASP A 114 18.39 -12.47 -19.24
CA ASP A 114 19.34 -12.63 -20.34
C ASP A 114 20.64 -11.90 -19.98
N LYS A 115 21.74 -12.63 -19.85
CA LYS A 115 23.04 -12.08 -19.46
C LYS A 115 23.60 -11.03 -20.42
N GLN A 116 23.09 -10.99 -21.67
CA GLN A 116 23.53 -10.00 -22.68
C GLN A 116 22.76 -8.67 -22.56
N LYS A 117 21.71 -8.61 -21.78
CA LYS A 117 20.87 -7.40 -21.61
C LYS A 117 21.12 -6.75 -20.27
N ARG A 118 21.06 -5.41 -20.26
CA ARG A 118 21.02 -4.66 -19.01
C ARG A 118 19.71 -4.86 -18.28
N THR A 119 19.77 -4.75 -16.97
CA THR A 119 18.65 -5.06 -16.07
C THR A 119 18.09 -3.79 -15.42
N ILE A 120 16.77 -3.65 -15.48
CA ILE A 120 16.02 -2.60 -14.81
C ILE A 120 15.27 -3.21 -13.62
N GLY A 121 15.62 -2.78 -12.42
CA GLY A 121 14.90 -3.13 -11.20
C GLY A 121 13.70 -2.20 -11.01
N ILE A 122 12.54 -2.77 -10.78
CA ILE A 122 11.30 -2.07 -10.42
C ILE A 122 10.92 -2.45 -9.00
N PRO A 123 10.96 -1.52 -8.03
CA PRO A 123 10.52 -1.83 -6.68
C PRO A 123 9.00 -2.00 -6.65
N ARG A 124 8.54 -3.06 -5.98
CA ARG A 124 7.13 -3.38 -5.84
C ARG A 124 6.49 -2.56 -4.74
N VAL A 125 6.33 -1.25 -4.97
CA VAL A 125 5.92 -0.28 -3.95
C VAL A 125 4.96 0.76 -4.50
N LEU A 126 4.17 1.36 -3.62
CA LEU A 126 3.31 2.51 -3.89
C LEU A 126 2.50 2.32 -5.20
N PHE A 127 2.41 3.36 -6.00
CA PHE A 127 1.68 3.35 -7.28
C PHE A 127 2.27 2.40 -8.34
N LEU A 128 3.52 1.92 -8.16
CA LEU A 128 4.11 0.89 -9.04
C LEU A 128 3.39 -0.46 -8.87
N GLN A 129 2.72 -0.73 -7.73
CA GLN A 129 1.81 -1.86 -7.56
C GLN A 129 0.64 -1.85 -8.56
N LYS A 130 0.33 -0.70 -9.17
CA LYS A 130 -0.67 -0.58 -10.23
C LYS A 130 -0.02 -0.50 -11.62
N LEU A 131 1.07 0.27 -11.74
CA LEU A 131 1.67 0.61 -13.03
C LEU A 131 2.68 -0.42 -13.56
N PHE A 132 3.05 -1.43 -12.77
CA PHE A 132 4.03 -2.44 -13.17
C PHE A 132 3.69 -3.14 -14.49
N PRO A 133 2.46 -3.59 -14.79
CA PRO A 133 2.16 -4.23 -16.06
C PRO A 133 2.54 -3.37 -17.27
N MET A 134 2.33 -2.05 -17.19
CA MET A 134 2.73 -1.10 -18.21
C MET A 134 4.25 -1.04 -18.39
N PHE A 135 4.97 -0.85 -17.29
CA PHE A 135 6.42 -0.63 -17.35
C PHE A 135 7.21 -1.92 -17.59
N ASN A 136 6.69 -3.06 -17.14
CA ASN A 136 7.23 -4.36 -17.51
C ASN A 136 7.27 -4.53 -19.04
N ILE A 137 6.13 -4.36 -19.71
CA ILE A 137 6.06 -4.44 -21.17
C ILE A 137 6.90 -3.35 -21.82
N PHE A 138 6.84 -2.13 -21.33
CA PHE A 138 7.62 -1.02 -21.90
C PHE A 138 9.12 -1.32 -21.94
N PHE A 139 9.72 -1.74 -20.84
CA PHE A 139 11.14 -2.00 -20.76
C PHE A 139 11.55 -3.31 -21.45
N SER A 140 10.74 -4.36 -21.35
CA SER A 140 10.99 -5.62 -22.06
C SER A 140 11.01 -5.44 -23.57
N GLU A 141 10.08 -4.68 -24.13
CA GLU A 141 10.01 -4.33 -25.54
C GLU A 141 11.20 -3.46 -25.98
N LEU A 142 11.75 -2.65 -25.08
CA LEU A 142 12.98 -1.89 -25.33
C LEU A 142 14.24 -2.76 -25.24
N GLY A 143 14.12 -4.03 -24.90
CA GLY A 143 15.22 -4.99 -24.85
C GLY A 143 16.00 -4.96 -23.55
N TYR A 144 15.36 -4.68 -22.42
CA TYR A 144 15.92 -4.80 -21.07
C TYR A 144 15.38 -6.04 -20.37
N ASN A 145 16.18 -6.60 -19.47
CA ASN A 145 15.63 -7.45 -18.42
C ASN A 145 14.84 -6.58 -17.45
N VAL A 146 13.72 -7.08 -16.99
CA VAL A 146 12.95 -6.44 -15.92
C VAL A 146 12.98 -7.34 -14.69
N VAL A 147 13.38 -6.77 -13.57
CA VAL A 147 13.37 -7.44 -12.26
C VAL A 147 12.41 -6.67 -11.37
N LEU A 148 11.35 -7.35 -10.94
CA LEU A 148 10.45 -6.86 -9.90
C LEU A 148 10.99 -7.30 -8.55
N SER A 149 11.08 -6.40 -7.56
CA SER A 149 11.42 -6.82 -6.21
C SER A 149 10.34 -7.78 -5.65
N GLU A 150 10.73 -8.66 -4.75
CA GLU A 150 9.80 -9.57 -4.08
C GLU A 150 8.65 -8.82 -3.40
N MET A 151 7.59 -9.53 -3.04
CA MET A 151 6.58 -8.97 -2.13
C MET A 151 7.24 -8.63 -0.79
N THR A 152 6.68 -7.64 -0.11
CA THR A 152 7.14 -7.27 1.23
C THR A 152 7.18 -8.49 2.14
N ASN A 153 8.35 -8.76 2.68
CA ASN A 153 8.67 -9.86 3.58
C ASN A 153 9.58 -9.36 4.72
N GLU A 154 9.89 -10.22 5.67
CA GLU A 154 10.71 -9.86 6.84
C GLU A 154 12.07 -9.28 6.45
N LYS A 155 12.72 -9.80 5.41
CA LYS A 155 14.00 -9.28 4.90
C LYS A 155 13.84 -7.84 4.40
N ILE A 156 12.81 -7.58 3.58
CA ILE A 156 12.53 -6.23 3.06
C ILE A 156 12.19 -5.26 4.19
N VAL A 157 11.40 -5.70 5.17
CA VAL A 157 11.08 -4.88 6.36
C VAL A 157 12.34 -4.53 7.13
N LYS A 158 13.23 -5.49 7.37
CA LYS A 158 14.53 -5.25 8.04
C LYS A 158 15.39 -4.26 7.27
N LEU A 159 15.56 -4.45 5.97
CA LEU A 159 16.27 -3.51 5.09
C LEU A 159 15.62 -2.12 5.12
N SER A 160 14.29 -2.05 5.15
CA SER A 160 13.58 -0.77 5.25
C SER A 160 13.91 -0.02 6.53
N GLN A 161 14.00 -0.74 7.65
CA GLN A 161 14.36 -0.15 8.97
C GLN A 161 15.81 0.33 8.98
N GLU A 162 16.72 -0.44 8.38
CA GLU A 162 18.15 -0.11 8.32
C GLU A 162 18.41 1.18 7.53
N TYR A 163 17.69 1.40 6.43
CA TYR A 163 17.89 2.57 5.54
C TYR A 163 16.88 3.70 5.77
N SER A 164 15.98 3.61 6.74
CA SER A 164 15.06 4.70 7.05
C SER A 164 15.74 5.76 7.89
N LEU A 165 15.79 6.99 7.39
CA LEU A 165 16.41 8.12 8.09
C LEU A 165 15.45 8.88 8.99
N ASP A 166 14.16 8.91 8.64
CA ASP A 166 13.17 9.79 9.24
C ASP A 166 11.86 9.08 9.59
N GLU A 167 11.05 9.72 10.42
CA GLU A 167 9.68 9.33 10.70
C GLU A 167 8.77 9.68 9.52
N THR A 168 8.74 8.81 8.54
CA THR A 168 7.79 8.85 7.43
C THR A 168 6.71 7.79 7.59
N CYS A 169 5.65 7.83 6.78
CA CYS A 169 4.66 6.76 6.80
C CYS A 169 5.27 5.42 6.36
N TYR A 170 4.74 4.33 6.89
CA TYR A 170 5.29 3.00 6.69
C TYR A 170 5.45 2.59 5.21
N PRO A 171 4.50 2.87 4.30
CA PRO A 171 4.69 2.59 2.87
C PRO A 171 5.91 3.27 2.24
N ILE A 172 6.27 4.46 2.71
CA ILE A 172 7.46 5.17 2.23
C ILE A 172 8.74 4.52 2.76
N LYS A 173 8.74 4.05 4.02
CA LYS A 173 9.87 3.30 4.58
C LYS A 173 10.15 2.03 3.79
N LEU A 174 9.12 1.31 3.37
CA LEU A 174 9.25 0.09 2.58
C LEU A 174 9.96 0.31 1.23
N VAL A 175 9.87 1.51 0.64
CA VAL A 175 10.58 1.80 -0.61
C VAL A 175 12.09 1.56 -0.46
N ASN A 176 12.66 1.94 0.67
CA ASN A 176 14.09 1.74 0.95
C ASN A 176 14.47 0.25 0.91
N GLY A 177 13.71 -0.59 1.59
CA GLY A 177 13.97 -2.04 1.63
C GLY A 177 13.83 -2.71 0.26
N HIS A 178 12.81 -2.35 -0.50
CA HIS A 178 12.64 -2.87 -1.86
C HIS A 178 13.77 -2.44 -2.80
N VAL A 179 14.24 -1.19 -2.69
CA VAL A 179 15.39 -0.70 -3.48
C VAL A 179 16.67 -1.38 -3.03
N ALA A 180 16.92 -1.54 -1.73
CA ALA A 180 18.07 -2.28 -1.20
C ALA A 180 18.10 -3.73 -1.73
N SER A 181 16.95 -4.40 -1.73
CA SER A 181 16.82 -5.76 -2.28
C SER A 181 17.17 -5.83 -3.77
N LEU A 182 16.82 -4.81 -4.56
CA LEU A 182 17.19 -4.73 -5.99
C LEU A 182 18.69 -4.45 -6.18
N ILE A 183 19.30 -3.64 -5.31
CA ILE A 183 20.75 -3.41 -5.31
C ILE A 183 21.51 -4.73 -5.08
N GLU A 184 21.06 -5.54 -4.12
CA GLU A 184 21.64 -6.88 -3.88
C GLU A 184 21.55 -7.79 -5.12
N GLN A 185 20.51 -7.64 -5.94
CA GLN A 185 20.32 -8.36 -7.20
C GLN A 185 21.18 -7.80 -8.35
N LYS A 186 22.02 -6.79 -8.09
CA LYS A 186 22.98 -6.20 -9.04
C LYS A 186 22.33 -5.69 -10.33
N VAL A 187 21.20 -4.97 -10.19
CA VAL A 187 20.54 -4.33 -11.33
C VAL A 187 21.36 -3.13 -11.83
N ASP A 188 21.32 -2.84 -13.15
CA ASP A 188 22.02 -1.68 -13.76
C ASP A 188 21.26 -0.37 -13.56
N TYR A 189 19.93 -0.47 -13.48
CA TYR A 189 19.02 0.66 -13.33
C TYR A 189 17.98 0.38 -12.27
N ILE A 190 17.57 1.41 -11.55
CA ILE A 190 16.35 1.38 -10.73
C ILE A 190 15.33 2.32 -11.35
N PHE A 191 14.15 1.80 -11.66
CA PHE A 191 13.02 2.58 -12.11
C PHE A 191 12.11 2.94 -10.94
N LEU A 192 12.17 4.19 -10.51
CA LEU A 192 11.34 4.74 -9.47
C LEU A 192 10.92 6.15 -9.87
N PRO A 193 9.77 6.33 -10.54
CA PRO A 193 9.32 7.63 -11.00
C PRO A 193 8.84 8.53 -9.85
N SER A 194 8.94 9.85 -10.05
CA SER A 194 8.29 10.85 -9.20
C SER A 194 6.84 11.02 -9.63
N LEU A 195 5.89 10.78 -8.75
CA LEU A 195 4.48 10.97 -9.06
C LEU A 195 4.01 12.33 -8.54
N TYR A 196 3.72 13.26 -9.45
CA TYR A 196 3.25 14.61 -9.11
C TYR A 196 1.74 14.70 -9.04
N THR A 197 1.06 14.22 -10.06
CA THR A 197 -0.41 14.21 -10.08
C THR A 197 -0.94 12.88 -10.59
N MET A 198 -2.08 12.48 -10.09
CA MET A 198 -2.92 11.44 -10.66
C MET A 198 -4.26 12.04 -11.04
N LYS A 199 -4.98 11.39 -11.94
CA LYS A 199 -6.32 11.82 -12.31
C LYS A 199 -7.32 10.77 -11.86
N HIS A 200 -8.31 11.18 -11.10
CA HIS A 200 -9.54 10.42 -10.93
C HIS A 200 -10.40 10.64 -12.18
N GLU A 201 -10.89 9.58 -12.82
CA GLU A 201 -11.45 9.66 -14.18
C GLU A 201 -12.61 10.62 -14.33
N VAL A 202 -13.50 10.67 -13.33
CA VAL A 202 -14.71 11.49 -13.35
C VAL A 202 -14.66 12.71 -12.41
N SER A 203 -13.57 12.85 -11.65
CA SER A 203 -13.45 13.97 -10.71
C SER A 203 -13.40 15.29 -11.44
N LYS A 204 -14.19 16.25 -10.95
CA LYS A 204 -14.19 17.66 -11.37
C LYS A 204 -13.21 18.49 -10.56
N MET A 205 -12.46 17.89 -9.65
CA MET A 205 -11.44 18.55 -8.87
C MET A 205 -10.42 19.23 -9.78
N ARG A 206 -10.08 20.47 -9.43
CA ARG A 206 -9.14 21.28 -10.19
C ARG A 206 -7.69 20.80 -10.01
N GLU A 207 -7.39 20.27 -8.84
CA GLU A 207 -6.06 19.87 -8.42
C GLU A 207 -6.09 18.43 -7.90
N ASP A 208 -5.15 17.61 -8.38
CA ASP A 208 -5.02 16.18 -8.06
C ASP A 208 -3.56 15.86 -7.74
N TYR A 209 -3.03 16.43 -6.66
CA TYR A 209 -1.63 16.24 -6.28
C TYR A 209 -1.45 14.93 -5.51
N ALA A 210 -0.42 14.20 -5.90
CA ALA A 210 0.09 13.11 -5.09
C ALA A 210 0.76 13.68 -3.82
N CYS A 211 0.85 12.86 -2.78
CA CYS A 211 1.50 13.26 -1.54
C CYS A 211 2.97 13.64 -1.80
N VAL A 212 3.52 14.55 -1.02
CA VAL A 212 4.88 15.09 -1.19
C VAL A 212 5.95 14.00 -1.21
N TYR A 213 5.78 12.94 -0.44
CA TYR A 213 6.71 11.82 -0.45
C TYR A 213 6.71 11.07 -1.79
N MET A 214 5.57 10.87 -2.44
CA MET A 214 5.52 10.25 -3.77
C MET A 214 6.20 11.09 -4.85
N GLN A 215 6.27 12.41 -4.65
CA GLN A 215 6.97 13.31 -5.54
C GLN A 215 8.49 13.28 -5.34
N THR A 216 8.96 13.11 -4.10
CA THR A 216 10.38 13.31 -3.71
C THR A 216 11.13 12.01 -3.45
N ILE A 217 10.44 10.91 -3.15
CA ILE A 217 11.04 9.63 -2.74
C ILE A 217 12.14 9.12 -3.67
N PRO A 218 12.08 9.25 -5.01
CA PRO A 218 13.16 8.77 -5.86
C PRO A 218 14.50 9.46 -5.59
N LYS A 219 14.48 10.75 -5.32
CA LYS A 219 15.69 11.53 -5.01
C LYS A 219 16.22 11.19 -3.61
N ILE A 220 15.32 11.03 -2.65
CA ILE A 220 15.67 10.66 -1.28
C ILE A 220 16.36 9.29 -1.29
N VAL A 221 15.72 8.28 -1.88
CA VAL A 221 16.26 6.92 -1.99
C VAL A 221 17.59 6.90 -2.71
N SER A 222 17.73 7.64 -3.83
CA SER A 222 18.99 7.70 -4.57
C SER A 222 20.16 8.16 -3.70
N LYS A 223 19.93 9.16 -2.84
CA LYS A 223 20.97 9.68 -1.93
C LYS A 223 21.23 8.75 -0.74
N VAL A 224 20.16 8.27 -0.10
CA VAL A 224 20.26 7.35 1.04
C VAL A 224 20.98 6.06 0.66
N MET A 225 20.68 5.52 -0.53
CA MET A 225 21.26 4.27 -1.01
C MET A 225 22.62 4.43 -1.70
N GLY A 226 23.07 5.64 -1.95
CA GLY A 226 24.31 5.87 -2.71
C GLY A 226 24.27 5.22 -4.08
N LEU A 227 23.19 5.41 -4.86
CA LEU A 227 23.02 4.70 -6.13
C LEU A 227 24.10 5.08 -7.13
N GLU A 228 24.50 6.36 -7.18
CA GLU A 228 25.53 6.87 -8.09
C GLU A 228 26.88 6.24 -7.77
N GLU A 229 27.27 6.18 -6.49
CA GLU A 229 28.51 5.58 -6.02
C GLU A 229 28.57 4.07 -6.29
N LYS A 230 27.40 3.42 -6.36
CA LYS A 230 27.25 2.00 -6.72
C LYS A 230 27.18 1.77 -8.24
N GLY A 231 27.25 2.83 -9.04
CA GLY A 231 27.14 2.74 -10.50
C GLY A 231 25.73 2.40 -11.00
N ILE A 232 24.71 2.53 -10.17
CA ILE A 232 23.31 2.23 -10.50
C ILE A 232 22.62 3.51 -10.94
N LYS A 233 22.09 3.53 -12.16
CA LYS A 233 21.40 4.70 -12.69
C LYS A 233 19.93 4.71 -12.26
N LEU A 234 19.51 5.80 -11.61
CA LEU A 234 18.10 6.03 -11.30
C LEU A 234 17.34 6.53 -12.54
N LEU A 235 16.25 5.85 -12.89
CA LEU A 235 15.28 6.27 -13.91
C LEU A 235 14.04 6.83 -13.18
N SER A 236 13.98 8.15 -13.04
CA SER A 236 12.95 8.85 -12.30
C SER A 236 12.22 9.91 -13.15
N PRO A 237 11.40 9.49 -14.13
CA PRO A 237 10.59 10.44 -14.89
C PRO A 237 9.53 11.08 -13.98
N ALA A 238 9.22 12.36 -14.25
CA ALA A 238 8.15 13.08 -13.56
C ALA A 238 6.80 12.70 -14.18
N LEU A 239 6.02 11.88 -13.47
CA LEU A 239 4.68 11.49 -13.92
C LEU A 239 3.64 12.50 -13.43
N SER A 240 2.90 13.08 -14.38
CA SER A 240 1.86 14.04 -14.10
C SER A 240 0.68 13.83 -15.07
N PHE A 241 -0.32 13.10 -14.60
CA PHE A 241 -1.45 12.69 -15.44
C PHE A 241 -2.37 13.87 -15.81
N ASN A 242 -2.44 14.91 -14.97
CA ASN A 242 -3.27 16.10 -15.23
C ASN A 242 -2.77 16.96 -16.39
N PHE A 243 -1.47 16.88 -16.71
CA PHE A 243 -0.92 17.57 -17.90
C PHE A 243 -1.23 16.83 -19.21
N GLY A 244 -1.97 15.74 -19.12
CA GLY A 244 -2.53 15.01 -20.24
C GLY A 244 -1.54 14.11 -20.98
N LYS A 245 -2.09 13.37 -21.95
CA LYS A 245 -1.37 12.32 -22.69
C LYS A 245 -0.10 12.84 -23.41
N LYS A 246 -0.13 14.07 -23.94
CA LYS A 246 1.03 14.66 -24.64
C LYS A 246 2.22 14.85 -23.71
N TYR A 247 1.99 15.36 -22.49
CA TYR A 247 3.04 15.54 -21.49
C TYR A 247 3.63 14.18 -21.08
N MET A 248 2.79 13.21 -20.74
CA MET A 248 3.21 11.87 -20.35
C MET A 248 4.02 11.20 -21.46
N MET A 249 3.55 11.28 -22.70
CA MET A 249 4.25 10.75 -23.87
C MET A 249 5.63 11.39 -24.03
N LYS A 250 5.73 12.72 -23.93
CA LYS A 250 6.99 13.47 -24.04
C LYS A 250 7.97 13.07 -22.91
N THR A 251 7.48 12.94 -21.69
CA THR A 251 8.30 12.57 -20.52
C THR A 251 8.86 11.16 -20.66
N LEU A 252 8.04 10.18 -21.04
CA LEU A 252 8.47 8.80 -21.20
C LEU A 252 9.31 8.60 -22.47
N LEU A 253 9.04 9.37 -23.55
CA LEU A 253 9.91 9.40 -24.73
C LEU A 253 11.31 9.93 -24.36
N LYS A 254 11.40 11.03 -23.60
CA LYS A 254 12.67 11.59 -23.14
C LYS A 254 13.46 10.56 -22.30
N MET A 255 12.78 9.82 -21.43
CA MET A 255 13.41 8.72 -20.69
C MET A 255 13.90 7.61 -21.61
N GLY A 256 13.10 7.15 -22.57
CA GLY A 256 13.51 6.14 -23.56
C GLY A 256 14.72 6.58 -24.39
N LEU A 257 14.78 7.85 -24.78
CA LEU A 257 15.94 8.43 -25.50
C LEU A 257 17.18 8.48 -24.58
N SER A 258 17.05 8.76 -23.31
CA SER A 258 18.17 8.72 -22.35
C SER A 258 18.74 7.30 -22.15
N LEU A 259 18.02 6.30 -22.57
CA LEU A 259 18.42 4.89 -22.62
C LEU A 259 19.01 4.52 -24.04
N HIS A 260 19.25 5.50 -24.87
CA HIS A 260 19.78 5.34 -26.26
C HIS A 260 18.90 4.45 -27.15
N LYS A 261 17.58 4.53 -26.97
CA LYS A 261 16.60 3.77 -27.76
C LYS A 261 16.00 4.59 -28.89
N ASN A 262 15.71 3.93 -30.01
CA ASN A 262 15.07 4.56 -31.17
C ASN A 262 13.68 5.13 -30.76
N PRO A 263 13.36 6.40 -31.11
CA PRO A 263 12.12 7.07 -30.77
C PRO A 263 10.86 6.29 -31.19
N ILE A 264 10.86 5.71 -32.37
CA ILE A 264 9.74 4.94 -32.91
C ILE A 264 9.50 3.71 -32.03
N LYS A 265 10.56 2.99 -31.68
CA LYS A 265 10.48 1.82 -30.78
C LYS A 265 9.98 2.21 -29.41
N VAL A 266 10.44 3.35 -28.85
CA VAL A 266 9.97 3.87 -27.57
C VAL A 266 8.46 4.12 -27.60
N VAL A 267 7.95 4.78 -28.65
CA VAL A 267 6.50 5.05 -28.78
C VAL A 267 5.69 3.75 -28.94
N GLN A 268 6.18 2.80 -29.72
CA GLN A 268 5.52 1.50 -29.90
C GLN A 268 5.48 0.71 -28.58
N SER A 269 6.59 0.65 -27.87
CA SER A 269 6.70 -0.03 -26.57
C SER A 269 5.77 0.61 -25.55
N LEU A 270 5.66 1.94 -25.55
CA LEU A 270 4.77 2.67 -24.66
C LEU A 270 3.28 2.36 -24.94
N LYS A 271 2.88 2.31 -26.22
CA LYS A 271 1.51 1.92 -26.59
C LYS A 271 1.17 0.49 -26.14
N LYS A 272 2.11 -0.45 -26.31
CA LYS A 272 1.93 -1.82 -25.81
C LYS A 272 1.81 -1.87 -24.27
N GLY A 273 2.67 -1.12 -23.59
CA GLY A 273 2.59 -1.02 -22.11
C GLY A 273 1.26 -0.44 -21.62
N MET A 274 0.77 0.63 -22.24
CA MET A 274 -0.54 1.21 -21.91
C MET A 274 -1.68 0.22 -22.12
N LYS A 275 -1.63 -0.59 -23.19
CA LYS A 275 -2.60 -1.64 -23.44
C LYS A 275 -2.57 -2.69 -22.33
N ALA A 276 -1.37 -3.13 -21.90
CA ALA A 276 -1.21 -4.09 -20.82
C ALA A 276 -1.81 -3.57 -19.49
N LEU A 277 -1.63 -2.28 -19.18
CA LEU A 277 -2.25 -1.65 -18.02
C LEU A 277 -3.77 -1.67 -18.11
N GLN A 278 -4.35 -1.29 -19.23
CA GLN A 278 -5.80 -1.31 -19.44
C GLN A 278 -6.38 -2.73 -19.32
N GLU A 279 -5.69 -3.74 -19.85
CA GLU A 279 -6.09 -5.14 -19.73
C GLU A 279 -6.05 -5.61 -18.27
N PHE A 280 -5.05 -5.19 -17.52
CA PHE A 280 -4.95 -5.46 -16.08
C PHE A 280 -6.12 -4.83 -15.31
N GLU A 281 -6.35 -3.53 -15.48
CA GLU A 281 -7.41 -2.78 -14.80
C GLU A 281 -8.80 -3.39 -15.08
N LYS A 282 -9.12 -3.60 -16.35
CA LYS A 282 -10.37 -4.24 -16.76
C LYS A 282 -10.52 -5.66 -16.22
N GLY A 283 -9.42 -6.41 -16.16
CA GLY A 283 -9.41 -7.75 -15.58
C GLY A 283 -9.79 -7.76 -14.11
N VAL A 284 -9.21 -6.85 -13.33
CA VAL A 284 -9.51 -6.72 -11.89
C VAL A 284 -10.95 -6.28 -11.64
N GLU A 285 -11.44 -5.28 -12.39
CA GLU A 285 -12.84 -4.84 -12.29
C GLU A 285 -13.83 -5.94 -12.65
N LYS A 286 -13.52 -6.71 -13.71
CA LYS A 286 -14.35 -7.84 -14.11
C LYS A 286 -14.43 -8.89 -13.00
N LEU A 287 -13.30 -9.21 -12.34
CA LEU A 287 -13.30 -10.15 -11.21
C LEU A 287 -14.24 -9.67 -10.09
N GLY A 288 -14.20 -8.37 -9.76
CA GLY A 288 -15.09 -7.79 -8.76
C GLY A 288 -16.56 -7.84 -9.15
N LYS A 289 -16.86 -7.47 -10.40
CA LYS A 289 -18.21 -7.51 -10.95
C LYS A 289 -18.77 -8.93 -10.96
N ASP A 290 -18.01 -9.90 -11.49
CA ASP A 290 -18.40 -11.30 -11.56
C ASP A 290 -18.67 -11.89 -10.15
N LEU A 291 -17.97 -11.41 -9.12
CA LEU A 291 -18.20 -11.83 -7.75
C LEU A 291 -19.48 -11.20 -7.18
N ILE A 292 -19.63 -9.89 -7.33
CA ILE A 292 -20.80 -9.17 -6.80
C ILE A 292 -22.11 -9.66 -7.45
N GLU A 293 -22.11 -9.94 -8.76
CA GLU A 293 -23.26 -10.44 -9.48
C GLU A 293 -23.71 -11.86 -9.06
N LYS A 294 -22.79 -12.63 -8.47
CA LYS A 294 -23.07 -13.98 -7.96
C LYS A 294 -23.53 -14.02 -6.51
N LEU A 295 -23.55 -12.86 -5.83
CA LEU A 295 -23.99 -12.80 -4.44
C LEU A 295 -25.49 -13.03 -4.32
N SER A 296 -25.89 -13.84 -3.36
CA SER A 296 -27.29 -13.89 -2.92
C SER A 296 -27.65 -12.62 -2.16
N LYS A 297 -28.94 -12.31 -2.03
CA LYS A 297 -29.41 -11.10 -1.33
C LYS A 297 -28.98 -11.04 0.14
N ASP A 298 -28.83 -12.22 0.77
CA ASP A 298 -28.48 -12.33 2.20
C ASP A 298 -26.96 -12.45 2.45
N GLU A 299 -26.17 -12.50 1.38
CA GLU A 299 -24.73 -12.74 1.47
C GLU A 299 -23.98 -11.44 1.62
N LYS A 300 -23.11 -11.39 2.64
CA LYS A 300 -22.34 -10.20 3.00
C LYS A 300 -20.89 -10.32 2.57
N VAL A 301 -20.33 -9.23 2.05
CA VAL A 301 -18.94 -9.15 1.58
C VAL A 301 -18.21 -8.01 2.27
N PHE A 302 -17.06 -8.30 2.85
CA PHE A 302 -16.17 -7.26 3.32
C PHE A 302 -15.38 -6.65 2.17
N VAL A 303 -15.34 -5.34 2.15
CA VAL A 303 -14.58 -4.56 1.18
C VAL A 303 -13.42 -3.88 1.88
N ILE A 304 -12.21 -4.28 1.56
CA ILE A 304 -11.02 -3.61 2.07
C ILE A 304 -10.85 -2.28 1.33
N ILE A 305 -11.12 -1.20 2.02
CA ILE A 305 -10.97 0.17 1.54
C ILE A 305 -9.59 0.68 1.97
N THR A 306 -8.69 0.82 1.02
CA THR A 306 -7.34 1.33 1.26
C THR A 306 -6.73 1.79 -0.06
N ARG A 307 -5.51 2.32 -0.02
CA ARG A 307 -4.78 2.67 -1.25
C ARG A 307 -4.42 1.42 -2.04
N THR A 308 -4.31 1.54 -3.36
CA THR A 308 -4.04 0.40 -4.27
C THR A 308 -2.89 -0.49 -3.78
N TYR A 309 -1.81 0.10 -3.28
CA TYR A 309 -0.66 -0.66 -2.77
C TYR A 309 -0.95 -1.36 -1.43
N GLY A 310 -1.81 -0.80 -0.58
CA GLY A 310 -2.26 -1.46 0.66
C GLY A 310 -3.16 -2.66 0.40
N VAL A 311 -3.80 -2.73 -0.77
CA VAL A 311 -4.65 -3.87 -1.17
C VAL A 311 -3.81 -5.13 -1.40
N VAL A 312 -2.71 -5.01 -2.13
CA VAL A 312 -1.96 -6.16 -2.63
C VAL A 312 -0.72 -6.50 -1.80
N ASP A 313 -0.21 -5.56 -1.02
CA ASP A 313 1.00 -5.76 -0.22
C ASP A 313 0.67 -6.34 1.15
N LYS A 314 1.10 -7.59 1.39
CA LYS A 314 0.86 -8.30 2.65
C LYS A 314 1.51 -7.64 3.87
N GLY A 315 2.62 -6.94 3.68
CA GLY A 315 3.26 -6.16 4.73
C GLY A 315 2.47 -4.91 5.12
N LEU A 316 1.63 -4.38 4.21
CA LEU A 316 0.79 -3.22 4.46
C LEU A 316 -0.62 -3.57 4.92
N ASN A 317 -1.23 -4.64 4.38
CA ASN A 317 -2.57 -5.06 4.77
C ASN A 317 -2.58 -6.07 5.94
N MET A 318 -1.40 -6.43 6.47
CA MET A 318 -1.23 -7.31 7.62
C MET A 318 -1.94 -8.68 7.45
N GLU A 319 -2.07 -9.16 6.20
CA GLU A 319 -2.84 -10.34 5.82
C GLU A 319 -4.33 -10.33 6.27
N ILE A 320 -4.89 -9.17 6.61
CA ILE A 320 -6.31 -9.03 7.03
C ILE A 320 -7.27 -9.71 6.05
N PRO A 321 -7.16 -9.52 4.71
CA PRO A 321 -8.04 -10.23 3.76
C PRO A 321 -7.98 -11.75 3.92
N LYS A 322 -6.80 -12.31 4.09
CA LYS A 322 -6.59 -13.75 4.28
C LYS A 322 -7.16 -14.26 5.62
N ILE A 323 -7.03 -13.46 6.67
CA ILE A 323 -7.58 -13.79 7.99
C ILE A 323 -9.11 -13.84 7.92
N LEU A 324 -9.74 -12.84 7.32
CA LEU A 324 -11.19 -12.78 7.15
C LEU A 324 -11.72 -13.96 6.31
N LYS A 325 -10.99 -14.33 5.23
CA LYS A 325 -11.33 -15.50 4.42
C LYS A 325 -11.23 -16.81 5.22
N LYS A 326 -10.19 -16.98 6.05
CA LYS A 326 -10.07 -18.14 6.95
C LYS A 326 -11.22 -18.21 7.98
N MET A 327 -11.84 -17.09 8.27
CA MET A 327 -13.01 -17.01 9.13
C MET A 327 -14.33 -17.28 8.37
N GLY A 328 -14.27 -17.61 7.07
CA GLY A 328 -15.41 -17.93 6.24
C GLY A 328 -16.08 -16.73 5.56
N TYR A 329 -15.45 -15.53 5.56
CA TYR A 329 -16.03 -14.35 4.91
C TYR A 329 -15.59 -14.20 3.47
N LYS A 330 -16.50 -13.71 2.62
CA LYS A 330 -16.14 -13.17 1.33
C LYS A 330 -15.48 -11.80 1.49
N VAL A 331 -14.35 -11.63 0.83
CA VAL A 331 -13.55 -10.40 0.90
C VAL A 331 -13.15 -9.96 -0.48
N ILE A 332 -13.48 -8.72 -0.80
CA ILE A 332 -12.97 -8.02 -1.97
C ILE A 332 -12.21 -6.75 -1.54
N THR A 333 -11.64 -6.08 -2.49
CA THR A 333 -10.86 -4.87 -2.24
C THR A 333 -11.40 -3.70 -3.04
N LEU A 334 -11.03 -2.48 -2.70
CA LEU A 334 -11.39 -1.27 -3.42
C LEU A 334 -11.13 -1.37 -4.93
N SER A 335 -10.08 -2.10 -5.35
CA SER A 335 -9.74 -2.27 -6.77
C SER A 335 -10.76 -3.09 -7.57
N HIS A 336 -11.63 -3.85 -6.89
CA HIS A 336 -12.72 -4.60 -7.52
C HIS A 336 -13.98 -3.76 -7.74
N LEU A 337 -14.05 -2.56 -7.14
CA LEU A 337 -15.17 -1.66 -7.28
C LEU A 337 -14.93 -0.63 -8.40
N PRO A 338 -15.96 -0.17 -9.10
CA PRO A 338 -15.85 0.89 -10.10
C PRO A 338 -15.72 2.28 -9.43
N ALA A 339 -14.84 2.39 -8.43
CA ALA A 339 -14.67 3.60 -7.64
C ALA A 339 -14.16 4.80 -8.46
N HIS A 340 -13.41 4.53 -9.54
CA HIS A 340 -12.95 5.56 -10.47
C HIS A 340 -14.08 6.23 -11.28
N SER A 341 -15.25 5.59 -11.40
CA SER A 341 -16.43 6.13 -12.07
C SER A 341 -17.41 6.87 -11.15
N MET A 342 -17.12 6.93 -9.83
CA MET A 342 -17.93 7.61 -8.84
C MET A 342 -17.37 9.01 -8.54
N ASP A 343 -18.06 10.06 -8.97
CA ASP A 343 -17.69 11.43 -8.63
C ASP A 343 -18.14 11.79 -7.20
N ILE A 344 -17.23 12.31 -6.41
CA ILE A 344 -17.46 12.79 -5.04
C ILE A 344 -17.17 14.28 -4.88
N SER A 345 -16.90 14.99 -5.97
CA SER A 345 -16.44 16.39 -5.96
C SER A 345 -17.42 17.33 -5.27
N ASN A 346 -18.72 17.07 -5.38
CA ASN A 346 -19.76 17.91 -4.76
C ASN A 346 -19.84 17.69 -3.24
N GLU A 347 -19.60 16.46 -2.76
CA GLU A 347 -19.67 16.13 -1.32
C GLU A 347 -18.38 16.50 -0.60
N TYR A 348 -17.25 16.35 -1.27
CA TYR A 348 -15.91 16.58 -0.71
C TYR A 348 -15.09 17.53 -1.59
N PRO A 349 -15.48 18.80 -1.73
CA PRO A 349 -14.89 19.74 -2.69
C PRO A 349 -13.40 20.04 -2.43
N ASN A 350 -12.91 19.80 -1.22
CA ASN A 350 -11.53 20.04 -0.83
C ASN A 350 -10.64 18.76 -0.82
N MET A 351 -11.18 17.62 -1.27
CA MET A 351 -10.42 16.36 -1.32
C MET A 351 -9.58 16.30 -2.59
N TYR A 352 -8.48 17.01 -2.64
CA TYR A 352 -7.59 17.09 -3.80
C TYR A 352 -6.61 15.92 -3.94
N TRP A 353 -6.51 15.03 -2.95
CA TRP A 353 -5.68 13.82 -3.07
C TRP A 353 -6.40 12.74 -3.88
N PRO A 354 -5.85 12.29 -5.03
CA PRO A 354 -6.53 11.32 -5.89
C PRO A 354 -6.80 9.98 -5.21
N PHE A 355 -5.87 9.52 -4.37
CA PHE A 355 -6.09 8.31 -3.57
C PHE A 355 -7.19 8.50 -2.53
N GLY A 356 -7.30 9.69 -1.95
CA GLY A 356 -8.39 10.03 -1.04
C GLY A 356 -9.74 10.05 -1.75
N GLN A 357 -9.80 10.65 -2.93
CA GLN A 357 -10.99 10.62 -3.77
C GLN A 357 -11.41 9.18 -4.09
N HIS A 358 -10.46 8.32 -4.46
CA HIS A 358 -10.75 6.92 -4.78
C HIS A 358 -11.26 6.13 -3.56
N ILE A 359 -10.68 6.35 -2.39
CA ILE A 359 -11.11 5.77 -1.11
C ILE A 359 -12.54 6.20 -0.78
N LEU A 360 -12.85 7.48 -0.82
CA LEU A 360 -14.20 8.01 -0.52
C LEU A 360 -15.22 7.59 -1.57
N SER A 361 -14.83 7.51 -2.85
CA SER A 361 -15.69 6.98 -3.91
C SER A 361 -16.06 5.52 -3.65
N GLY A 362 -15.09 4.70 -3.26
CA GLY A 362 -15.35 3.30 -2.88
C GLY A 362 -16.20 3.17 -1.63
N ALA A 363 -15.94 3.98 -0.60
CA ALA A 363 -16.76 4.02 0.61
C ALA A 363 -18.22 4.39 0.29
N LYS A 364 -18.44 5.35 -0.63
CA LYS A 364 -19.77 5.72 -1.09
C LYS A 364 -20.48 4.58 -1.83
N ILE A 365 -19.77 3.82 -2.66
CA ILE A 365 -20.34 2.62 -3.30
C ILE A 365 -20.78 1.60 -2.24
N VAL A 366 -19.92 1.32 -1.26
CA VAL A 366 -20.23 0.38 -0.17
C VAL A 366 -21.44 0.87 0.64
N ARG A 367 -21.46 2.15 1.01
CA ARG A 367 -22.60 2.76 1.74
C ARG A 367 -23.94 2.61 1.02
N ASN A 368 -23.93 2.64 -0.32
CA ASN A 368 -25.13 2.52 -1.15
C ASN A 368 -25.50 1.06 -1.48
N SER A 369 -24.78 0.08 -0.92
CA SER A 369 -24.96 -1.35 -1.18
C SER A 369 -25.44 -2.05 0.08
N GLU A 370 -26.45 -2.91 -0.04
CA GLU A 370 -27.02 -3.65 1.09
C GLU A 370 -26.09 -4.77 1.59
N ASN A 371 -25.25 -5.30 0.70
CA ASN A 371 -24.45 -6.51 0.93
C ASN A 371 -22.95 -6.25 1.14
N LEU A 372 -22.50 -4.99 1.02
CA LEU A 372 -21.08 -4.64 1.15
C LEU A 372 -20.80 -3.94 2.49
N TYR A 373 -19.72 -4.33 3.15
CA TYR A 373 -19.28 -3.79 4.44
C TYR A 373 -17.85 -3.31 4.35
N ALA A 374 -17.59 -2.05 4.63
CA ALA A 374 -16.26 -1.45 4.50
C ALA A 374 -15.36 -1.81 5.69
N ILE A 375 -14.12 -2.18 5.39
CA ILE A 375 -13.01 -2.20 6.34
C ILE A 375 -11.97 -1.20 5.84
N TYR A 376 -11.85 -0.07 6.51
CA TYR A 376 -10.87 0.95 6.15
C TYR A 376 -9.51 0.64 6.77
N LEU A 377 -8.51 0.41 5.91
CA LEU A 377 -7.12 0.21 6.33
C LEU A 377 -6.30 1.46 6.00
N THR A 378 -5.70 2.02 7.01
CA THR A 378 -4.81 3.18 6.90
C THR A 378 -3.42 2.86 7.46
N ASN A 379 -2.45 3.73 7.18
CA ASN A 379 -1.09 3.57 7.65
C ASN A 379 -0.74 4.68 8.64
N HIS A 380 -0.12 4.30 9.75
CA HIS A 380 0.39 5.28 10.72
C HIS A 380 1.33 6.29 10.05
N GLY A 381 1.19 7.56 10.41
CA GLY A 381 1.99 8.65 9.84
C GLY A 381 1.50 9.13 8.46
N CYS A 382 0.39 8.61 7.93
CA CYS A 382 -0.21 9.11 6.70
C CYS A 382 -1.15 10.28 6.97
N GLY A 383 -0.71 11.51 6.71
CA GLY A 383 -1.52 12.72 6.88
C GLY A 383 -2.85 12.70 6.11
N PRO A 384 -2.84 12.45 4.79
CA PRO A 384 -4.08 12.34 4.03
C PRO A 384 -5.06 11.30 4.58
N ASP A 385 -4.60 10.11 4.98
CA ASP A 385 -5.48 9.08 5.51
C ASP A 385 -6.04 9.45 6.89
N GLY A 386 -5.26 10.16 7.71
CA GLY A 386 -5.73 10.71 8.98
C GLY A 386 -6.88 11.70 8.79
N ILE A 387 -6.83 12.53 7.74
CA ILE A 387 -7.94 13.45 7.39
C ILE A 387 -9.15 12.67 6.87
N ILE A 388 -8.95 11.68 5.98
CA ILE A 388 -10.03 10.87 5.40
C ILE A 388 -10.81 10.11 6.48
N SER A 389 -10.16 9.68 7.55
CA SER A 389 -10.81 8.93 8.63
C SER A 389 -11.91 9.71 9.37
N HIS A 390 -12.01 11.03 9.17
CA HIS A 390 -13.06 11.87 9.75
C HIS A 390 -14.33 11.96 8.86
N TYR A 391 -14.28 11.49 7.63
CA TYR A 391 -15.41 11.46 6.70
C TYR A 391 -16.10 10.09 6.68
#